data_809081b7b9ab091be157d2bf0b3543e4
#
_entry.id   809081b7b9ab091be157d2bf0b3543e4
#
_cell.length_a   1.000
_cell.length_b   1.000
_cell.length_c   1.000
_cell.angle_alpha   90.00
_cell.angle_beta   90.00
_cell.angle_gamma   90.00
#
_symmetry.space_group_name_H-M   'P 1'
#
loop_
_entity.id
_entity.type
_entity.pdbx_description
1 polymer ?
#
loop_
_entity_poly.entity_id
_entity_poly.type
_entity_poly.pdbx_seq_one_letter_code
_entity_poly.pdbx_strand_id
1 'polypeptide(L)'
;MKRTVVLILLLLSLQFSFSQTSETLTTDSNGKELLLGKIVKNDLTQNSFKTWFNENYDDYLVNKSIAKNLKDSLNLYEIKVFLGTWCGDSKREVPRFYKVLDTAKFPENQLQVIAVNRTEYAYKQGPNHEEKGLNIHRVPTFIFYKNGKEINRIVEHPVETIERDIHKIIIENKYAPNYVAANYVNYLLDTKSIDSLKLDERALISRLAEFVKGSRELNTYGYSLLRSNQLEKALYVFDLNTKIFPYKYNVFDSLGEAHLKLKNYNEALKNYYKVLSLKPDDENATEMIEKIKKENT
;
A
#
# COMPACT_ATOMS: atom_id res chain seq x y z
N MET A 1 -75.85 3.95 19.80
CA MET A 1 -74.95 4.27 18.67
C MET A 1 -73.60 4.74 19.25
N LYS A 2 -72.59 3.89 19.27
CA LYS A 2 -71.25 4.22 19.84
C LYS A 2 -70.34 4.57 18.62
N ARG A 3 -69.83 5.80 18.55
CA ARG A 3 -68.88 6.27 17.55
C ARG A 3 -67.47 5.88 18.07
N THR A 4 -66.84 4.97 17.41
CA THR A 4 -65.44 4.61 17.65
C THR A 4 -64.56 5.58 16.88
N VAL A 5 -63.79 6.40 17.58
CA VAL A 5 -62.76 7.27 16.98
C VAL A 5 -61.49 6.44 16.88
N VAL A 6 -61.07 6.18 15.65
CA VAL A 6 -59.78 5.55 15.33
C VAL A 6 -58.72 6.64 15.23
N LEU A 7 -57.83 6.70 16.25
CA LEU A 7 -56.67 7.57 16.28
C LEU A 7 -55.54 6.90 15.47
N ILE A 8 -55.26 7.37 14.26
CA ILE A 8 -54.10 6.95 13.48
C ILE A 8 -52.90 7.75 14.00
N LEU A 9 -52.07 7.10 14.80
CA LEU A 9 -50.73 7.61 15.14
C LEU A 9 -49.80 7.42 13.96
N LEU A 10 -49.56 8.49 13.21
CA LEU A 10 -48.45 8.58 12.23
C LEU A 10 -47.13 8.67 13.01
N LEU A 11 -46.46 7.56 13.17
CA LEU A 11 -45.06 7.51 13.58
C LEU A 11 -44.20 8.02 12.40
N LEU A 12 -43.90 9.32 12.39
CA LEU A 12 -42.77 9.85 11.60
C LEU A 12 -41.49 9.33 12.22
N SER A 13 -40.93 8.25 11.66
CA SER A 13 -39.56 7.86 11.89
C SER A 13 -38.64 8.87 11.22
N LEU A 14 -38.20 9.90 11.96
CA LEU A 14 -37.04 10.70 11.57
C LEU A 14 -35.83 9.77 11.54
N GLN A 15 -35.48 9.32 10.33
CA GLN A 15 -34.17 8.74 10.12
C GLN A 15 -33.16 9.90 10.21
N PHE A 16 -32.58 10.11 11.37
CA PHE A 16 -31.35 10.86 11.51
C PHE A 16 -30.26 10.06 10.76
N SER A 17 -30.07 10.38 9.51
CA SER A 17 -28.83 10.07 8.82
C SER A 17 -27.72 10.82 9.56
N PHE A 18 -27.08 10.17 10.52
CA PHE A 18 -25.78 10.60 11.01
C PHE A 18 -24.84 10.49 9.82
N SER A 19 -24.70 11.58 9.06
CA SER A 19 -23.51 11.80 8.27
C SER A 19 -22.36 11.86 9.28
N GLN A 20 -21.69 10.74 9.51
CA GLN A 20 -20.37 10.76 10.08
C GLN A 20 -19.49 11.55 9.10
N THR A 21 -19.38 12.85 9.32
CA THR A 21 -18.25 13.63 8.84
C THR A 21 -17.04 13.06 9.60
N SER A 22 -16.46 11.99 9.08
CA SER A 22 -15.12 11.61 9.50
C SER A 22 -14.25 12.81 9.16
N GLU A 23 -13.64 13.43 10.17
CA GLU A 23 -12.58 14.42 9.95
C GLU A 23 -11.43 13.70 9.24
N THR A 24 -11.53 13.62 7.92
CA THR A 24 -10.51 12.98 7.09
C THR A 24 -9.31 13.89 6.94
N LEU A 25 -9.48 15.21 7.15
CA LEU A 25 -8.41 16.21 7.06
C LEU A 25 -7.69 16.32 8.41
N THR A 26 -6.37 16.18 8.39
CA THR A 26 -5.47 16.36 9.53
C THR A 26 -4.16 17.01 9.07
N THR A 27 -3.21 17.21 9.98
CA THR A 27 -1.88 17.72 9.67
C THR A 27 -0.79 16.78 10.18
N ASP A 28 0.35 16.74 9.46
CA ASP A 28 1.54 16.04 9.93
C ASP A 28 2.32 16.89 10.98
N SER A 29 3.40 16.34 11.52
CA SER A 29 4.29 17.04 12.48
C SER A 29 4.90 18.33 11.95
N ASN A 30 4.89 18.55 10.64
CA ASN A 30 5.39 19.77 9.98
C ASN A 30 4.27 20.73 9.59
N GLY A 31 3.04 20.49 10.03
CA GLY A 31 1.86 21.31 9.71
C GLY A 31 1.33 21.12 8.29
N LYS A 32 1.77 20.11 7.53
CA LYS A 32 1.26 19.82 6.19
C LYS A 32 -0.05 19.02 6.27
N GLU A 33 -1.03 19.48 5.52
CA GLU A 33 -2.33 18.79 5.44
C GLU A 33 -2.21 17.36 4.91
N LEU A 34 -2.92 16.44 5.54
CA LEU A 34 -3.08 15.04 5.18
C LEU A 34 -4.56 14.66 5.17
N LEU A 35 -4.93 13.75 4.28
CA LEU A 35 -6.18 13.01 4.40
C LEU A 35 -5.92 11.64 5.01
N LEU A 36 -6.82 11.17 5.86
CA LEU A 36 -6.77 9.84 6.49
C LEU A 36 -8.16 9.17 6.46
N GLY A 37 -8.15 7.85 6.22
CA GLY A 37 -9.39 7.07 6.18
C GLY A 37 -10.11 7.14 4.84
N LYS A 38 -11.41 6.81 4.87
CA LYS A 38 -12.24 6.82 3.66
C LYS A 38 -12.45 8.23 3.17
N ILE A 39 -12.16 8.47 1.91
CA ILE A 39 -12.29 9.76 1.24
C ILE A 39 -13.05 9.62 -0.08
N VAL A 40 -13.54 10.75 -0.59
CA VAL A 40 -14.15 10.85 -1.91
C VAL A 40 -13.32 11.76 -2.82
N LYS A 41 -13.59 11.75 -4.11
CA LYS A 41 -12.88 12.59 -5.10
C LYS A 41 -12.88 14.06 -4.72
N ASN A 42 -14.01 14.56 -4.17
CA ASN A 42 -14.14 15.96 -3.76
C ASN A 42 -13.12 16.38 -2.71
N ASP A 43 -12.71 15.49 -1.79
CA ASP A 43 -11.71 15.81 -0.77
C ASP A 43 -10.33 16.09 -1.39
N LEU A 44 -10.04 15.46 -2.52
CA LEU A 44 -8.79 15.65 -3.26
C LEU A 44 -8.80 16.90 -4.16
N THR A 45 -9.97 17.51 -4.39
CA THR A 45 -10.12 18.73 -5.21
C THR A 45 -10.17 20.01 -4.39
N GLN A 46 -9.89 19.93 -3.09
CA GLN A 46 -9.93 21.05 -2.16
C GLN A 46 -8.57 21.24 -1.45
N ASN A 47 -8.43 22.31 -0.70
CA ASN A 47 -7.29 22.63 0.14
C ASN A 47 -5.94 22.51 -0.62
N SER A 48 -4.90 22.06 0.05
CA SER A 48 -3.56 21.87 -0.54
C SER A 48 -3.49 20.72 -1.55
N PHE A 49 -4.55 19.92 -1.69
CA PHE A 49 -4.61 18.79 -2.62
C PHE A 49 -5.03 19.21 -4.03
N LYS A 50 -5.82 20.27 -4.16
CA LYS A 50 -6.43 20.74 -5.42
C LYS A 50 -5.41 20.94 -6.54
N THR A 51 -4.31 21.59 -6.27
CA THR A 51 -3.32 21.97 -7.29
C THR A 51 -2.78 20.71 -7.99
N TRP A 52 -2.17 19.81 -7.23
CA TRP A 52 -1.57 18.60 -7.80
C TRP A 52 -2.63 17.63 -8.36
N PHE A 53 -3.86 17.62 -7.80
CA PHE A 53 -4.93 16.79 -8.33
C PHE A 53 -5.35 17.25 -9.72
N ASN A 54 -5.67 18.55 -9.86
CA ASN A 54 -6.14 19.10 -11.14
C ASN A 54 -5.05 19.03 -12.22
N GLU A 55 -3.81 19.42 -11.90
CA GLU A 55 -2.69 19.33 -12.85
C GLU A 55 -2.54 17.92 -13.40
N ASN A 56 -2.40 16.91 -12.54
CA ASN A 56 -2.21 15.52 -13.00
C ASN A 56 -3.47 14.92 -13.66
N TYR A 57 -4.66 15.39 -13.27
CA TYR A 57 -5.91 14.98 -13.91
C TYR A 57 -6.02 15.59 -15.31
N ASP A 58 -5.78 16.89 -15.47
CA ASP A 58 -5.95 17.59 -16.73
C ASP A 58 -4.89 17.22 -17.76
N ASP A 59 -3.64 17.07 -17.34
CA ASP A 59 -2.51 16.73 -18.22
C ASP A 59 -2.51 15.28 -18.73
N TYR A 60 -3.22 14.37 -18.06
CA TYR A 60 -3.22 12.96 -18.48
C TYR A 60 -4.06 12.73 -19.74
N LEU A 61 -3.40 12.24 -20.78
CA LEU A 61 -4.05 11.93 -22.06
C LEU A 61 -4.55 10.48 -22.08
N VAL A 62 -5.82 10.29 -21.68
CA VAL A 62 -6.46 8.96 -21.69
C VAL A 62 -6.61 8.43 -23.11
N ASN A 63 -6.25 7.18 -23.33
CA ASN A 63 -6.64 6.46 -24.53
C ASN A 63 -8.14 6.17 -24.51
N LYS A 64 -8.90 7.09 -25.14
CA LYS A 64 -10.37 7.08 -25.12
C LYS A 64 -10.98 5.80 -25.74
N SER A 65 -10.29 5.17 -26.70
CA SER A 65 -10.79 3.92 -27.29
C SER A 65 -10.75 2.79 -26.27
N ILE A 66 -9.63 2.62 -25.59
CA ILE A 66 -9.49 1.59 -24.53
C ILE A 66 -10.45 1.87 -23.38
N ALA A 67 -10.47 3.12 -22.86
CA ALA A 67 -11.31 3.47 -21.72
C ALA A 67 -12.82 3.28 -22.01
N LYS A 68 -13.29 3.56 -23.25
CA LYS A 68 -14.67 3.28 -23.64
C LYS A 68 -14.98 1.78 -23.70
N ASN A 69 -14.03 0.96 -24.15
CA ASN A 69 -14.21 -0.49 -24.21
C ASN A 69 -14.24 -1.13 -22.81
N LEU A 70 -13.68 -0.46 -21.80
CA LEU A 70 -13.75 -0.91 -20.43
C LEU A 70 -15.14 -0.77 -19.79
N LYS A 71 -15.97 0.17 -20.28
CA LYS A 71 -17.21 0.61 -19.63
C LYS A 71 -18.08 -0.54 -19.12
N ASP A 72 -18.46 -1.44 -20.01
CA ASP A 72 -19.43 -2.50 -19.66
C ASP A 72 -18.80 -3.61 -18.78
N SER A 73 -17.53 -3.90 -19.01
CA SER A 73 -16.81 -4.93 -18.26
C SER A 73 -16.38 -4.44 -16.87
N LEU A 74 -15.94 -3.17 -16.76
CA LEU A 74 -15.44 -2.59 -15.52
C LEU A 74 -16.55 -2.44 -14.47
N ASN A 75 -17.80 -2.19 -14.90
CA ASN A 75 -18.97 -2.11 -14.02
C ASN A 75 -19.30 -3.41 -13.26
N LEU A 76 -18.65 -4.53 -13.61
CA LEU A 76 -18.78 -5.80 -12.88
C LEU A 76 -17.78 -5.94 -11.73
N TYR A 77 -16.96 -4.92 -11.49
CA TYR A 77 -15.91 -4.93 -10.51
C TYR A 77 -16.13 -3.87 -9.42
N GLU A 78 -15.65 -4.16 -8.24
CA GLU A 78 -15.43 -3.19 -7.18
C GLU A 78 -13.95 -2.83 -7.14
N ILE A 79 -13.62 -1.56 -6.85
CA ILE A 79 -12.24 -1.10 -6.80
C ILE A 79 -11.97 -0.49 -5.43
N LYS A 80 -10.85 -0.91 -4.81
CA LYS A 80 -10.29 -0.25 -3.63
C LYS A 80 -8.98 0.43 -3.99
N VAL A 81 -8.84 1.68 -3.56
CA VAL A 81 -7.63 2.47 -3.76
C VAL A 81 -7.06 2.86 -2.41
N PHE A 82 -5.80 2.52 -2.19
CA PHE A 82 -5.03 3.02 -1.06
C PHE A 82 -4.05 4.07 -1.55
N LEU A 83 -4.04 5.25 -0.94
CA LEU A 83 -3.14 6.34 -1.33
C LEU A 83 -2.58 7.07 -0.12
N GLY A 84 -1.42 7.72 -0.31
CA GLY A 84 -0.91 8.70 0.65
C GLY A 84 -0.90 10.08 0.01
N THR A 85 -1.63 11.05 0.55
CA THR A 85 -1.60 12.44 0.04
C THR A 85 -0.23 13.10 0.16
N TRP A 86 0.66 12.48 0.92
CA TRP A 86 2.08 12.80 1.09
C TRP A 86 3.01 12.15 0.04
N CYS A 87 2.51 11.14 -0.70
CA CYS A 87 3.31 10.34 -1.65
C CYS A 87 3.24 10.94 -3.06
N GLY A 88 4.41 11.17 -3.68
CA GLY A 88 4.52 11.71 -5.04
C GLY A 88 3.84 10.83 -6.10
N ASP A 89 3.99 9.50 -5.99
CA ASP A 89 3.34 8.58 -6.91
C ASP A 89 1.81 8.60 -6.76
N SER A 90 1.29 8.70 -5.51
CA SER A 90 -0.14 8.87 -5.28
C SER A 90 -0.67 10.16 -5.89
N LYS A 91 0.05 11.27 -5.72
CA LYS A 91 -0.33 12.58 -6.30
C LYS A 91 -0.38 12.54 -7.82
N ARG A 92 0.48 11.75 -8.45
CA ARG A 92 0.55 11.58 -9.90
C ARG A 92 -0.52 10.62 -10.42
N GLU A 93 -0.59 9.42 -9.83
CA GLU A 93 -1.36 8.32 -10.44
C GLU A 93 -2.84 8.33 -10.05
N VAL A 94 -3.21 8.81 -8.85
CA VAL A 94 -4.61 8.80 -8.41
C VAL A 94 -5.49 9.74 -9.24
N PRO A 95 -5.10 10.99 -9.55
CA PRO A 95 -5.89 11.84 -10.45
C PRO A 95 -6.04 11.24 -11.84
N ARG A 96 -4.97 10.65 -12.39
CA ARG A 96 -4.98 9.98 -13.70
C ARG A 96 -5.94 8.79 -13.70
N PHE A 97 -5.95 8.01 -12.62
CA PHE A 97 -6.86 6.90 -12.43
C PHE A 97 -8.31 7.38 -12.42
N TYR A 98 -8.63 8.44 -11.68
CA TYR A 98 -9.96 9.05 -11.71
C TYR A 98 -10.36 9.49 -13.14
N LYS A 99 -9.43 10.07 -13.92
CA LYS A 99 -9.73 10.47 -15.31
C LYS A 99 -10.08 9.28 -16.20
N VAL A 100 -9.42 8.15 -16.01
CA VAL A 100 -9.75 6.90 -16.72
C VAL A 100 -11.13 6.39 -16.29
N LEU A 101 -11.44 6.37 -14.98
CA LEU A 101 -12.73 5.94 -14.46
C LEU A 101 -13.88 6.84 -14.96
N ASP A 102 -13.68 8.17 -14.96
CA ASP A 102 -14.65 9.13 -15.48
C ASP A 102 -14.90 8.90 -16.99
N THR A 103 -13.84 8.65 -17.76
CA THR A 103 -13.94 8.36 -19.21
C THR A 103 -14.66 7.04 -19.47
N ALA A 104 -14.43 6.03 -18.62
CA ALA A 104 -15.11 4.74 -18.67
C ALA A 104 -16.52 4.78 -18.06
N LYS A 105 -16.92 5.89 -17.42
CA LYS A 105 -18.20 6.05 -16.68
C LYS A 105 -18.38 5.00 -15.59
N PHE A 106 -17.31 4.74 -14.82
CA PHE A 106 -17.34 3.80 -13.71
C PHE A 106 -18.24 4.32 -12.57
N PRO A 107 -19.09 3.46 -11.95
CA PRO A 107 -19.99 3.88 -10.87
C PRO A 107 -19.19 4.22 -9.59
N GLU A 108 -19.39 5.43 -9.05
CA GLU A 108 -18.68 5.89 -7.85
C GLU A 108 -18.97 5.03 -6.61
N ASN A 109 -20.17 4.45 -6.50
CA ASN A 109 -20.55 3.57 -5.40
C ASN A 109 -19.80 2.22 -5.39
N GLN A 110 -19.11 1.87 -6.46
CA GLN A 110 -18.23 0.69 -6.55
C GLN A 110 -16.75 1.04 -6.33
N LEU A 111 -16.44 2.33 -6.06
CA LEU A 111 -15.10 2.81 -5.74
C LEU A 111 -14.97 3.12 -4.25
N GLN A 112 -14.02 2.49 -3.58
CA GLN A 112 -13.63 2.82 -2.22
C GLN A 112 -12.20 3.37 -2.22
N VAL A 113 -12.02 4.57 -1.70
CA VAL A 113 -10.71 5.24 -1.64
C VAL A 113 -10.33 5.47 -0.19
N ILE A 114 -9.14 5.02 0.19
CA ILE A 114 -8.62 5.08 1.55
C ILE A 114 -7.28 5.83 1.54
N ALA A 115 -7.23 6.94 2.25
CA ALA A 115 -6.01 7.67 2.50
C ALA A 115 -5.30 7.11 3.75
N VAL A 116 -3.98 6.86 3.63
CA VAL A 116 -3.19 6.21 4.67
C VAL A 116 -2.12 7.13 5.26
N ASN A 117 -1.72 6.81 6.48
CA ASN A 117 -0.78 7.60 7.28
C ASN A 117 0.67 7.49 6.77
N ARG A 118 1.51 8.48 7.15
CA ARG A 118 2.95 8.52 6.88
C ARG A 118 3.82 8.38 8.12
N THR A 119 3.24 8.42 9.32
CA THR A 119 4.01 8.35 10.57
C THR A 119 4.70 7.00 10.72
N GLU A 120 5.79 6.95 11.45
CA GLU A 120 6.59 5.73 11.66
C GLU A 120 5.74 4.58 12.21
N TYR A 121 4.87 4.88 13.18
CA TYR A 121 4.06 3.86 13.87
C TYR A 121 2.79 3.44 13.13
N ALA A 122 2.38 4.20 12.11
CA ALA A 122 1.17 3.94 11.33
C ALA A 122 1.42 4.04 9.81
N TYR A 123 2.64 3.79 9.37
CA TYR A 123 3.04 3.98 7.97
C TYR A 123 2.25 3.09 7.02
N LYS A 124 1.53 3.73 6.09
CA LYS A 124 0.62 3.09 5.14
C LYS A 124 -0.56 2.36 5.79
N GLN A 125 -0.95 2.77 6.99
CA GLN A 125 -2.12 2.26 7.69
C GLN A 125 -3.26 3.28 7.62
N GLY A 126 -4.47 2.79 7.42
CA GLY A 126 -5.68 3.57 7.61
C GLY A 126 -6.06 3.67 9.09
N PRO A 127 -6.87 4.66 9.48
CA PRO A 127 -7.22 4.87 10.90
C PRO A 127 -8.01 3.71 11.52
N ASN A 128 -8.71 2.93 10.70
CA ASN A 128 -9.46 1.74 11.13
C ASN A 128 -8.82 0.44 10.63
N HIS A 129 -7.52 0.47 10.26
CA HIS A 129 -6.80 -0.66 9.72
C HIS A 129 -7.43 -1.26 8.45
N GLU A 130 -7.93 -0.41 7.57
CA GLU A 130 -8.54 -0.81 6.30
C GLU A 130 -7.58 -1.55 5.36
N GLU A 131 -6.26 -1.39 5.56
CA GLU A 131 -5.20 -2.09 4.84
C GLU A 131 -4.96 -3.52 5.32
N LYS A 132 -5.49 -3.89 6.49
CA LYS A 132 -5.17 -5.17 7.14
C LYS A 132 -5.52 -6.36 6.24
N GLY A 133 -4.55 -7.25 6.04
CA GLY A 133 -4.67 -8.43 5.17
C GLY A 133 -4.57 -8.14 3.66
N LEU A 134 -4.41 -6.87 3.24
CA LEU A 134 -4.37 -6.49 1.82
C LEU A 134 -2.95 -6.26 1.27
N ASN A 135 -1.91 -6.44 2.08
CA ASN A 135 -0.51 -6.25 1.68
C ASN A 135 -0.24 -4.89 1.00
N ILE A 136 -0.60 -3.78 1.68
CA ILE A 136 -0.38 -2.43 1.16
C ILE A 136 1.06 -1.97 1.47
N HIS A 137 2.03 -2.48 0.73
CA HIS A 137 3.44 -2.14 0.90
C HIS A 137 3.90 -0.94 0.06
N ARG A 138 3.11 -0.54 -0.94
CA ARG A 138 3.31 0.67 -1.77
C ARG A 138 2.01 1.45 -1.89
N VAL A 139 2.12 2.75 -2.11
CA VAL A 139 0.98 3.62 -2.44
C VAL A 139 1.33 4.52 -3.63
N PRO A 140 0.37 4.72 -4.56
CA PRO A 140 -0.97 4.16 -4.53
C PRO A 140 -1.00 2.65 -4.83
N THR A 141 -2.04 1.98 -4.35
CA THR A 141 -2.37 0.61 -4.77
C THR A 141 -3.85 0.58 -5.17
N PHE A 142 -4.13 0.09 -6.38
CA PHE A 142 -5.47 -0.03 -6.94
C PHE A 142 -5.81 -1.52 -7.03
N ILE A 143 -6.81 -1.98 -6.26
CA ILE A 143 -7.16 -3.41 -6.15
C ILE A 143 -8.51 -3.63 -6.81
N PHE A 144 -8.59 -4.59 -7.73
CA PHE A 144 -9.79 -4.94 -8.48
C PHE A 144 -10.43 -6.19 -7.92
N TYR A 145 -11.68 -6.10 -7.51
CA TYR A 145 -12.46 -7.21 -6.97
C TYR A 145 -13.60 -7.58 -7.90
N LYS A 146 -13.89 -8.87 -8.00
CA LYS A 146 -15.08 -9.38 -8.65
C LYS A 146 -15.74 -10.43 -7.74
N ASN A 147 -17.02 -10.27 -7.43
CA ASN A 147 -17.74 -11.14 -6.51
C ASN A 147 -17.04 -11.29 -5.15
N GLY A 148 -16.54 -10.18 -4.60
CA GLY A 148 -15.83 -10.13 -3.31
C GLY A 148 -14.42 -10.72 -3.31
N LYS A 149 -13.93 -11.27 -4.43
CA LYS A 149 -12.58 -11.82 -4.56
C LYS A 149 -11.67 -10.87 -5.32
N GLU A 150 -10.47 -10.63 -4.78
CA GLU A 150 -9.43 -9.90 -5.52
C GLU A 150 -9.04 -10.67 -6.79
N ILE A 151 -9.06 -9.97 -7.92
CA ILE A 151 -8.65 -10.51 -9.22
C ILE A 151 -7.20 -10.13 -9.51
N ASN A 152 -6.85 -8.86 -9.34
CA ASN A 152 -5.50 -8.34 -9.52
C ASN A 152 -5.39 -6.92 -8.96
N ARG A 153 -4.19 -6.32 -9.01
CA ARG A 153 -3.92 -4.97 -8.53
C ARG A 153 -2.87 -4.24 -9.36
N ILE A 154 -2.97 -2.91 -9.42
CA ILE A 154 -1.89 -2.03 -9.90
C ILE A 154 -1.19 -1.49 -8.65
N VAL A 155 0.14 -1.61 -8.58
CA VAL A 155 0.94 -1.23 -7.41
C VAL A 155 1.88 -0.09 -7.76
N GLU A 156 1.79 1.01 -7.02
CA GLU A 156 2.59 2.24 -7.12
C GLU A 156 2.37 3.03 -8.42
N HIS A 157 2.62 2.45 -9.55
CA HIS A 157 2.40 3.03 -10.88
C HIS A 157 2.02 1.92 -11.88
N PRO A 158 1.36 2.26 -13.00
CA PRO A 158 1.04 1.27 -14.02
C PRO A 158 2.30 0.69 -14.67
N VAL A 159 2.18 -0.51 -15.20
CA VAL A 159 3.23 -1.18 -15.98
C VAL A 159 3.32 -0.57 -17.37
N GLU A 160 2.17 -0.24 -17.97
CA GLU A 160 2.07 0.45 -19.27
C GLU A 160 1.38 1.81 -19.08
N THR A 161 0.06 1.85 -19.22
CA THR A 161 -0.81 2.97 -18.87
C THR A 161 -1.97 2.45 -18.04
N ILE A 162 -2.62 3.33 -17.27
CA ILE A 162 -3.70 2.92 -16.37
C ILE A 162 -4.80 2.16 -17.11
N GLU A 163 -5.29 2.70 -18.23
CA GLU A 163 -6.35 2.06 -19.01
C GLU A 163 -5.91 0.76 -19.69
N ARG A 164 -4.63 0.62 -20.09
CA ARG A 164 -4.08 -0.64 -20.62
C ARG A 164 -3.95 -1.70 -19.55
N ASP A 165 -3.47 -1.31 -18.39
CA ASP A 165 -3.33 -2.22 -17.25
C ASP A 165 -4.69 -2.72 -16.78
N ILE A 166 -5.69 -1.82 -16.66
CA ILE A 166 -7.07 -2.21 -16.36
C ILE A 166 -7.60 -3.18 -17.43
N HIS A 167 -7.38 -2.89 -18.72
CA HIS A 167 -7.81 -3.79 -19.80
C HIS A 167 -7.18 -5.18 -19.66
N LYS A 168 -5.89 -5.26 -19.38
CA LYS A 168 -5.20 -6.54 -19.14
C LYS A 168 -5.71 -7.29 -17.91
N ILE A 169 -6.09 -6.56 -16.86
CA ILE A 169 -6.65 -7.15 -15.64
C ILE A 169 -8.03 -7.75 -15.90
N ILE A 170 -8.96 -6.99 -16.50
CA ILE A 170 -10.37 -7.34 -16.52
C ILE A 170 -10.84 -8.05 -17.79
N ILE A 171 -10.13 -7.87 -18.91
CA ILE A 171 -10.49 -8.44 -20.21
C ILE A 171 -9.54 -9.59 -20.57
N GLU A 172 -8.23 -9.34 -20.58
CA GLU A 172 -7.26 -10.34 -21.05
C GLU A 172 -6.88 -11.37 -19.97
N ASN A 173 -7.06 -11.07 -18.68
CA ASN A 173 -6.62 -11.86 -17.54
C ASN A 173 -5.11 -12.21 -17.61
N LYS A 174 -4.28 -11.30 -18.12
CA LYS A 174 -2.84 -11.49 -18.38
C LYS A 174 -1.99 -10.34 -17.81
N TYR A 175 -2.35 -9.85 -16.65
CA TYR A 175 -1.62 -8.75 -16.01
C TYR A 175 -0.68 -9.24 -14.93
N ALA A 176 0.59 -8.85 -15.02
CA ALA A 176 1.58 -9.02 -13.97
C ALA A 176 1.90 -7.64 -13.36
N PRO A 177 1.55 -7.39 -12.10
CA PRO A 177 1.78 -6.10 -11.45
C PRO A 177 3.28 -5.86 -11.22
N ASN A 178 3.63 -4.63 -10.86
CA ASN A 178 4.92 -4.35 -10.24
C ASN A 178 5.00 -5.06 -8.87
N TYR A 179 6.24 -5.29 -8.39
CA TYR A 179 6.48 -5.90 -7.07
C TYR A 179 5.96 -7.34 -6.93
N VAL A 180 6.13 -8.14 -7.99
CA VAL A 180 5.73 -9.56 -8.03
C VAL A 180 6.38 -10.36 -6.90
N ALA A 181 7.68 -10.10 -6.61
CA ALA A 181 8.40 -10.81 -5.56
C ALA A 181 7.81 -10.54 -4.17
N ALA A 182 7.48 -9.28 -3.86
CA ALA A 182 6.83 -8.93 -2.59
C ALA A 182 5.47 -9.61 -2.45
N ASN A 183 4.66 -9.61 -3.50
CA ASN A 183 3.35 -10.28 -3.49
C ASN A 183 3.48 -11.80 -3.35
N TYR A 184 4.46 -12.41 -4.03
CA TYR A 184 4.72 -13.84 -3.92
C TYR A 184 5.20 -14.24 -2.52
N VAL A 185 6.14 -13.48 -1.94
CA VAL A 185 6.61 -13.74 -0.57
C VAL A 185 5.47 -13.53 0.45
N ASN A 186 4.63 -12.51 0.26
CA ASN A 186 3.44 -12.35 1.10
C ASN A 186 2.52 -13.58 1.05
N TYR A 187 2.19 -14.07 -0.15
CA TYR A 187 1.38 -15.28 -0.31
C TYR A 187 1.99 -16.48 0.41
N LEU A 188 3.31 -16.66 0.31
CA LEU A 188 3.99 -17.74 1.01
C LEU A 188 3.91 -17.61 2.54
N LEU A 189 4.10 -16.39 3.07
CA LEU A 189 4.03 -16.11 4.51
C LEU A 189 2.61 -16.19 5.09
N ASP A 190 1.58 -16.11 4.25
CA ASP A 190 0.20 -16.29 4.66
C ASP A 190 -0.27 -17.75 4.58
N THR A 191 0.45 -18.59 3.81
CA THR A 191 0.07 -20.00 3.55
C THR A 191 1.01 -21.01 4.18
N LYS A 192 2.21 -20.62 4.60
CA LYS A 192 3.26 -21.48 5.17
C LYS A 192 3.88 -20.85 6.40
N SER A 193 4.39 -21.67 7.31
CA SER A 193 5.22 -21.20 8.42
C SER A 193 6.62 -20.79 7.92
N ILE A 194 7.27 -19.87 8.65
CA ILE A 194 8.65 -19.44 8.36
C ILE A 194 9.62 -20.62 8.40
N ASP A 195 9.44 -21.54 9.34
CA ASP A 195 10.29 -22.74 9.45
C ASP A 195 10.15 -23.63 8.20
N SER A 196 8.93 -23.80 7.70
CA SER A 196 8.71 -24.52 6.43
C SER A 196 9.38 -23.84 5.24
N LEU A 197 9.35 -22.49 5.19
CA LEU A 197 10.01 -21.73 4.14
C LEU A 197 11.54 -21.84 4.20
N LYS A 198 12.10 -21.91 5.40
CA LYS A 198 13.54 -22.09 5.61
C LYS A 198 14.06 -23.45 5.14
N LEU A 199 13.24 -24.50 5.19
CA LEU A 199 13.63 -25.82 4.68
C LEU A 199 13.95 -25.80 3.18
N ASP A 200 13.19 -25.02 2.38
CA ASP A 200 13.35 -24.91 0.95
C ASP A 200 13.94 -23.53 0.52
N GLU A 201 14.57 -22.81 1.44
CA GLU A 201 14.96 -21.42 1.24
C GLU A 201 15.90 -21.24 0.04
N ARG A 202 16.81 -22.18 -0.21
CA ARG A 202 17.71 -22.11 -1.37
C ARG A 202 16.94 -22.13 -2.70
N ALA A 203 15.93 -22.97 -2.81
CA ALA A 203 15.08 -23.03 -3.98
C ALA A 203 14.23 -21.74 -4.10
N LEU A 204 13.74 -21.20 -2.98
CA LEU A 204 13.00 -19.95 -2.93
C LEU A 204 13.87 -18.77 -3.39
N ILE A 205 15.12 -18.66 -2.91
CA ILE A 205 16.07 -17.63 -3.33
C ILE A 205 16.29 -17.70 -4.85
N SER A 206 16.60 -18.90 -5.38
CA SER A 206 16.81 -19.08 -6.81
C SER A 206 15.60 -18.64 -7.64
N ARG A 207 14.40 -19.02 -7.19
CA ARG A 207 13.15 -18.64 -7.86
C ARG A 207 12.89 -17.13 -7.81
N LEU A 208 13.10 -16.49 -6.66
CA LEU A 208 12.92 -15.04 -6.53
C LEU A 208 13.91 -14.26 -7.38
N ALA A 209 15.15 -14.73 -7.51
CA ALA A 209 16.18 -14.10 -8.33
C ALA A 209 15.82 -14.01 -9.82
N GLU A 210 14.91 -14.87 -10.30
CA GLU A 210 14.46 -14.87 -11.70
C GLU A 210 13.57 -13.66 -12.04
N PHE A 211 12.85 -13.10 -11.08
CA PHE A 211 11.85 -12.06 -11.36
C PHE A 211 11.88 -10.84 -10.43
N VAL A 212 12.66 -10.86 -9.34
CA VAL A 212 12.82 -9.70 -8.47
C VAL A 212 13.57 -8.59 -9.20
N LYS A 213 12.97 -7.39 -9.26
CA LYS A 213 13.55 -6.26 -10.01
C LYS A 213 14.65 -5.51 -9.25
N GLY A 214 14.82 -5.76 -7.96
CA GLY A 214 15.86 -5.13 -7.14
C GLY A 214 15.58 -5.21 -5.64
N SER A 215 16.59 -4.90 -4.84
CA SER A 215 16.53 -5.02 -3.38
C SER A 215 15.44 -4.16 -2.72
N ARG A 216 15.03 -3.06 -3.36
CA ARG A 216 13.98 -2.18 -2.83
C ARG A 216 12.61 -2.85 -2.73
N GLU A 217 12.36 -3.85 -3.54
CA GLU A 217 11.08 -4.54 -3.59
C GLU A 217 10.79 -5.22 -2.24
N LEU A 218 11.66 -6.12 -1.83
CA LEU A 218 11.53 -6.83 -0.54
C LEU A 218 11.83 -5.92 0.64
N ASN A 219 12.73 -4.94 0.54
CA ASN A 219 12.95 -3.96 1.61
C ASN A 219 11.66 -3.22 1.97
N THR A 220 10.95 -2.68 0.98
CA THR A 220 9.72 -1.94 1.24
C THR A 220 8.64 -2.82 1.86
N TYR A 221 8.56 -4.08 1.43
CA TYR A 221 7.65 -5.05 2.02
C TYR A 221 8.04 -5.40 3.47
N GLY A 222 9.33 -5.65 3.72
CA GLY A 222 9.85 -5.87 5.06
C GLY A 222 9.52 -4.72 6.03
N TYR A 223 9.68 -3.47 5.60
CA TYR A 223 9.29 -2.30 6.39
C TYR A 223 7.78 -2.21 6.64
N SER A 224 6.94 -2.61 5.69
CA SER A 224 5.49 -2.67 5.93
C SER A 224 5.15 -3.69 7.01
N LEU A 225 5.78 -4.85 7.01
CA LEU A 225 5.63 -5.87 8.04
C LEU A 225 6.15 -5.37 9.41
N LEU A 226 7.34 -4.76 9.43
CA LEU A 226 7.96 -4.23 10.66
C LEU A 226 7.07 -3.18 11.34
N ARG A 227 6.48 -2.27 10.57
CA ARG A 227 5.61 -1.20 11.06
C ARG A 227 4.20 -1.66 11.40
N SER A 228 3.76 -2.79 10.84
CA SER A 228 2.50 -3.45 11.23
C SER A 228 2.68 -4.47 12.36
N ASN A 229 3.83 -4.42 13.06
CA ASN A 229 4.19 -5.30 14.19
C ASN A 229 4.23 -6.81 13.85
N GLN A 230 4.45 -7.16 12.58
CA GLN A 230 4.67 -8.54 12.13
C GLN A 230 6.18 -8.83 12.12
N LEU A 231 6.79 -8.79 13.31
CA LEU A 231 8.24 -8.70 13.49
C LEU A 231 9.02 -9.89 12.94
N GLU A 232 8.53 -11.12 13.19
CA GLU A 232 9.18 -12.33 12.67
C GLU A 232 9.13 -12.40 11.14
N LYS A 233 7.98 -12.05 10.54
CA LYS A 233 7.85 -11.99 9.08
C LYS A 233 8.78 -10.91 8.50
N ALA A 234 8.89 -9.75 9.15
CA ALA A 234 9.79 -8.68 8.72
C ALA A 234 11.25 -9.13 8.71
N LEU A 235 11.72 -9.73 9.81
CA LEU A 235 13.08 -10.28 9.89
C LEU A 235 13.36 -11.30 8.80
N TYR A 236 12.43 -12.24 8.59
CA TYR A 236 12.57 -13.24 7.54
C TYR A 236 12.69 -12.60 6.13
N VAL A 237 11.87 -11.60 5.82
CA VAL A 237 11.90 -10.91 4.53
C VAL A 237 13.20 -10.13 4.34
N PHE A 238 13.68 -9.43 5.37
CA PHE A 238 14.96 -8.72 5.29
C PHE A 238 16.14 -9.69 5.16
N ASP A 239 16.15 -10.79 5.92
CA ASP A 239 17.18 -11.82 5.82
C ASP A 239 17.19 -12.47 4.43
N LEU A 240 16.03 -12.83 3.90
CA LEU A 240 15.88 -13.35 2.54
C LEU A 240 16.44 -12.34 1.50
N ASN A 241 16.19 -11.05 1.69
CA ASN A 241 16.67 -10.00 0.81
C ASN A 241 18.21 -9.88 0.84
N THR A 242 18.87 -10.09 2.01
CA THR A 242 20.33 -10.11 2.10
C THR A 242 20.95 -11.29 1.33
N LYS A 243 20.26 -12.41 1.28
CA LYS A 243 20.69 -13.62 0.56
C LYS A 243 20.54 -13.50 -0.95
N ILE A 244 19.52 -12.76 -1.41
CA ILE A 244 19.30 -12.46 -2.85
C ILE A 244 20.28 -11.39 -3.32
N PHE A 245 20.57 -10.38 -2.47
CA PHE A 245 21.41 -9.22 -2.83
C PHE A 245 22.62 -9.07 -1.88
N PRO A 246 23.54 -10.06 -1.82
CA PRO A 246 24.60 -10.11 -0.80
C PRO A 246 25.68 -9.01 -0.94
N TYR A 247 25.66 -8.26 -2.05
CA TYR A 247 26.59 -7.16 -2.32
C TYR A 247 25.95 -5.76 -2.22
N LYS A 248 24.70 -5.67 -1.73
CA LYS A 248 23.99 -4.41 -1.53
C LYS A 248 23.98 -4.04 -0.05
N TYR A 249 24.70 -2.99 0.33
CA TYR A 249 24.78 -2.55 1.74
C TYR A 249 23.41 -2.23 2.36
N ASN A 250 22.49 -1.64 1.59
CA ASN A 250 21.17 -1.23 2.07
C ASN A 250 20.28 -2.38 2.55
N VAL A 251 20.51 -3.62 2.15
CA VAL A 251 19.72 -4.76 2.64
C VAL A 251 20.18 -5.19 4.04
N PHE A 252 21.50 -5.07 4.32
CA PHE A 252 22.06 -5.32 5.64
C PHE A 252 21.72 -4.19 6.60
N ASP A 253 21.69 -2.94 6.15
CA ASP A 253 21.23 -1.79 6.93
C ASP A 253 19.80 -2.03 7.43
N SER A 254 18.86 -2.39 6.53
CA SER A 254 17.48 -2.68 6.89
C SER A 254 17.32 -3.88 7.84
N LEU A 255 18.12 -4.92 7.67
CA LEU A 255 18.12 -6.07 8.60
C LEU A 255 18.70 -5.67 9.96
N GLY A 256 19.76 -4.85 9.99
CA GLY A 256 20.35 -4.28 11.19
C GLY A 256 19.34 -3.45 11.99
N GLU A 257 18.61 -2.56 11.32
CA GLU A 257 17.54 -1.76 11.92
C GLU A 257 16.43 -2.63 12.52
N ALA A 258 16.00 -3.66 11.79
CA ALA A 258 14.98 -4.59 12.29
C ALA A 258 15.43 -5.33 13.55
N HIS A 259 16.69 -5.80 13.59
CA HIS A 259 17.28 -6.42 14.78
C HIS A 259 17.41 -5.43 15.93
N LEU A 260 17.84 -4.19 15.67
CA LEU A 260 17.94 -3.14 16.68
C LEU A 260 16.58 -2.84 17.33
N LYS A 261 15.52 -2.73 16.52
CA LYS A 261 14.14 -2.51 17.00
C LYS A 261 13.68 -3.64 17.93
N LEU A 262 14.17 -4.84 17.71
CA LEU A 262 13.91 -6.03 18.54
C LEU A 262 14.91 -6.20 19.70
N LYS A 263 15.83 -5.25 19.88
CA LYS A 263 16.91 -5.31 20.87
C LYS A 263 17.85 -6.53 20.71
N ASN A 264 17.91 -7.08 19.52
CA ASN A 264 18.84 -8.14 19.15
C ASN A 264 20.20 -7.51 18.79
N TYR A 265 20.87 -6.91 19.77
CA TYR A 265 22.04 -6.05 19.58
C TYR A 265 23.19 -6.73 18.84
N ASN A 266 23.48 -8.00 19.14
CA ASN A 266 24.58 -8.74 18.49
C ASN A 266 24.33 -8.92 16.98
N GLU A 267 23.10 -9.29 16.57
CA GLU A 267 22.76 -9.44 15.16
C GLU A 267 22.67 -8.07 14.48
N ALA A 268 22.21 -7.03 15.17
CA ALA A 268 22.22 -5.67 14.65
C ALA A 268 23.66 -5.22 14.33
N LEU A 269 24.58 -5.35 15.29
CA LEU A 269 26.02 -5.03 15.10
C LEU A 269 26.63 -5.79 13.92
N LYS A 270 26.38 -7.10 13.83
CA LYS A 270 26.87 -7.94 12.72
C LYS A 270 26.43 -7.39 11.36
N ASN A 271 25.18 -6.97 11.23
CA ASN A 271 24.65 -6.42 9.99
C ASN A 271 25.23 -5.02 9.70
N TYR A 272 25.34 -4.12 10.68
CA TYR A 272 25.97 -2.81 10.45
C TYR A 272 27.47 -2.91 10.14
N TYR A 273 28.20 -3.85 10.74
CA TYR A 273 29.57 -4.14 10.30
C TYR A 273 29.63 -4.66 8.86
N LYS A 274 28.62 -5.44 8.44
CA LYS A 274 28.52 -5.87 7.04
C LYS A 274 28.24 -4.68 6.12
N VAL A 275 27.42 -3.69 6.55
CA VAL A 275 27.24 -2.42 5.81
C VAL A 275 28.58 -1.74 5.61
N LEU A 276 29.38 -1.52 6.67
CA LEU A 276 30.71 -0.89 6.57
C LEU A 276 31.70 -1.69 5.74
N SER A 277 31.58 -3.02 5.67
CA SER A 277 32.41 -3.82 4.78
C SER A 277 32.12 -3.62 3.30
N LEU A 278 30.88 -3.21 2.97
CA LEU A 278 30.41 -2.96 1.60
C LEU A 278 30.44 -1.47 1.22
N LYS A 279 30.32 -0.60 2.22
CA LYS A 279 30.34 0.85 2.12
C LYS A 279 31.07 1.43 3.35
N PRO A 280 32.41 1.57 3.33
CA PRO A 280 33.22 1.96 4.49
C PRO A 280 32.91 3.34 5.09
N ASP A 281 32.35 4.25 4.29
CA ASP A 281 32.00 5.62 4.66
C ASP A 281 30.51 5.80 5.01
N ASP A 282 29.81 4.74 5.36
CA ASP A 282 28.41 4.82 5.76
C ASP A 282 28.24 5.41 7.15
N GLU A 283 27.81 6.68 7.20
CA GLU A 283 27.61 7.43 8.46
C GLU A 283 26.54 6.80 9.35
N ASN A 284 25.42 6.34 8.74
CA ASN A 284 24.32 5.71 9.49
C ASN A 284 24.79 4.44 10.21
N ALA A 285 25.49 3.55 9.52
CA ALA A 285 25.99 2.33 10.12
C ALA A 285 26.98 2.60 11.26
N THR A 286 27.85 3.62 11.09
CA THR A 286 28.80 4.04 12.14
C THR A 286 28.05 4.54 13.37
N GLU A 287 27.08 5.44 13.20
CA GLU A 287 26.26 5.98 14.28
C GLU A 287 25.50 4.87 15.04
N MET A 288 24.89 3.94 14.30
CA MET A 288 24.13 2.84 14.90
C MET A 288 25.02 1.88 15.69
N ILE A 289 26.23 1.59 15.21
CA ILE A 289 27.21 0.78 15.97
C ILE A 289 27.57 1.46 17.29
N GLU A 290 27.86 2.77 17.27
CA GLU A 290 28.19 3.51 18.49
C GLU A 290 27.02 3.54 19.49
N LYS A 291 25.81 3.76 18.98
CA LYS A 291 24.58 3.74 19.78
C LYS A 291 24.38 2.40 20.46
N ILE A 292 24.48 1.30 19.72
CA ILE A 292 24.30 -0.06 20.26
C ILE A 292 25.36 -0.36 21.34
N LYS A 293 26.61 0.03 21.12
CA LYS A 293 27.68 -0.16 22.13
C LYS A 293 27.40 0.57 23.43
N LYS A 294 26.81 1.79 23.36
CA LYS A 294 26.43 2.57 24.54
C LYS A 294 25.22 1.98 25.28
N GLU A 295 24.27 1.40 24.57
CA GLU A 295 23.06 0.81 25.16
C GLU A 295 23.31 -0.59 25.75
N ASN A 296 24.38 -1.27 25.34
CA ASN A 296 24.73 -2.65 25.77
C ASN A 296 25.81 -2.69 26.89
N THR A 297 26.23 -1.50 27.37
CA THR A 297 27.13 -1.33 28.53
C THR A 297 26.31 -0.97 29.75
#